data_de66577cd70885eee0a02b500f293aa3
#
_entry.id   de66577cd70885eee0a02b500f293aa3
#
_cell.length_a   1.000
_cell.length_b   1.000
_cell.length_c   1.000
_cell.angle_alpha   90.00
_cell.angle_beta   90.00
_cell.angle_gamma   90.00
#
_symmetry.space_group_name_H-M   'P 1'
#
loop_
_entity.id
_entity.type
_entity.pdbx_description
1 polymer ?
#
loop_
_entity_poly.entity_id
_entity_poly.type
_entity_poly.pdbx_seq_one_letter_code
_entity_poly.pdbx_strand_id
1 'polypeptide(L)'
;VAGRFAEAPTNHILVKNYGVIGVHWGFYQRMAPELIPRWQDALVELWAQRKINPLVGAELPLTEAPEALRRLAGRGTVGKVVLVP
;
A
#
# COMPACT_ATOMS: atom_id res chain seq x y z
N VAL A 1 -6.95 6.07 -1.08
CA VAL A 1 -7.56 6.72 0.08
C VAL A 1 -9.03 6.29 0.16
N ALA A 2 -9.42 5.61 1.25
CA ALA A 2 -10.74 5.00 1.35
C ALA A 2 -11.87 5.98 1.76
N GLY A 3 -11.53 7.20 2.17
CA GLY A 3 -12.47 8.22 2.63
C GLY A 3 -13.01 7.99 4.05
N ARG A 4 -12.88 6.77 4.59
CA ARG A 4 -13.21 6.42 5.98
C ARG A 4 -12.25 5.35 6.50
N PHE A 5 -12.12 5.25 7.79
CA PHE A 5 -11.38 4.16 8.41
C PHE A 5 -12.16 2.85 8.28
N ALA A 6 -11.43 1.75 8.07
CA ALA A 6 -12.04 0.43 8.07
C ALA A 6 -12.39 0.01 9.50
N GLU A 7 -13.49 -0.70 9.65
CA GLU A 7 -13.92 -1.31 10.89
C GLU A 7 -13.75 -2.83 10.78
N ALA A 8 -13.19 -3.44 11.83
CA ALA A 8 -13.06 -4.88 11.92
C ALA A 8 -14.01 -5.42 13.00
N PRO A 9 -15.05 -6.17 12.63
CA PRO A 9 -15.97 -6.75 13.60
C PRO A 9 -15.27 -7.85 14.40
N THR A 10 -15.17 -7.66 15.71
CA THR A 10 -14.43 -8.56 16.61
C THR A 10 -15.02 -9.97 16.67
N ASN A 11 -16.33 -10.10 16.53
CA ASN A 11 -16.99 -11.40 16.43
C ASN A 11 -16.50 -12.21 15.22
N HIS A 12 -16.26 -11.58 14.09
CA HIS A 12 -15.74 -12.25 12.90
C HIS A 12 -14.29 -12.71 13.10
N ILE A 13 -13.47 -11.89 13.77
CA ILE A 13 -12.10 -12.25 14.14
C ILE A 13 -12.09 -13.49 15.02
N LEU A 14 -12.96 -13.53 16.03
CA LEU A 14 -13.11 -14.68 16.94
C LEU A 14 -13.52 -15.95 16.20
N VAL A 15 -14.58 -15.88 15.39
CA VAL A 15 -15.14 -17.06 14.71
C VAL A 15 -14.21 -17.61 13.64
N LYS A 16 -13.49 -16.76 12.94
CA LYS A 16 -12.56 -17.14 11.87
C LYS A 16 -11.12 -17.38 12.34
N ASN A 17 -10.85 -17.13 13.61
CA ASN A 17 -9.56 -17.41 14.26
C ASN A 17 -8.35 -16.75 13.55
N TYR A 18 -8.43 -15.45 13.27
CA TYR A 18 -7.33 -14.66 12.72
C TYR A 18 -7.04 -13.42 13.57
N GLY A 19 -5.88 -12.80 13.35
CA GLY A 19 -5.49 -11.55 14.00
C GLY A 19 -5.61 -10.35 13.06
N VAL A 20 -5.77 -9.17 13.65
CA VAL A 20 -5.69 -7.88 12.96
C VAL A 20 -4.55 -7.08 13.57
N ILE A 21 -3.65 -6.61 12.73
CA ILE A 21 -2.48 -5.83 13.15
C ILE A 21 -2.54 -4.47 12.47
N GLY A 22 -2.44 -3.40 13.27
CA GLY A 22 -2.33 -2.04 12.77
C GLY A 22 -0.88 -1.73 12.37
N VAL A 23 -0.70 -1.16 11.18
CA VAL A 23 0.61 -0.66 10.73
C VAL A 23 0.45 0.80 10.32
N HIS A 24 1.13 1.68 11.04
CA HIS A 24 1.18 3.11 10.71
C HIS A 24 2.60 3.48 10.27
N TRP A 25 2.86 3.33 8.97
CA TRP A 25 4.18 3.58 8.37
C TRP A 25 4.75 4.97 8.71
N GLY A 26 3.94 6.02 8.59
CA GLY A 26 4.37 7.39 8.90
C GLY A 26 4.73 7.62 10.37
N PHE A 27 4.23 6.81 11.29
CA PHE A 27 4.65 6.82 12.69
C PHE A 27 6.12 6.37 12.82
N TYR A 28 6.46 5.25 12.20
CA TYR A 28 7.84 4.74 12.20
C TYR A 28 8.82 5.67 11.53
N GLN A 29 8.42 6.35 10.47
CA GLN A 29 9.27 7.34 9.81
C GLN A 29 9.71 8.47 10.76
N ARG A 30 8.90 8.80 11.76
CA ARG A 30 9.23 9.81 12.78
C ARG A 30 9.96 9.24 14.01
N MET A 31 9.54 8.05 14.46
CA MET A 31 9.97 7.48 15.74
C MET A 31 11.18 6.55 15.61
N ALA A 32 11.38 5.94 14.46
CA ALA A 32 12.44 4.98 14.19
C ALA A 32 12.85 5.00 12.71
N PRO A 33 13.35 6.16 12.20
CA PRO A 33 13.65 6.34 10.77
C PRO A 33 14.71 5.36 10.25
N GLU A 34 15.57 4.85 11.11
CA GLU A 34 16.59 3.85 10.78
C GLU A 34 16.02 2.50 10.35
N LEU A 35 14.74 2.21 10.69
CA LEU A 35 14.08 0.97 10.26
C LEU A 35 13.60 1.04 8.81
N ILE A 36 13.32 2.23 8.30
CA ILE A 36 12.72 2.40 6.97
C ILE A 36 13.61 1.84 5.85
N PRO A 37 14.92 2.17 5.77
CA PRO A 37 15.81 1.58 4.76
C PRO A 37 15.87 0.06 4.85
N ARG A 38 15.97 -0.48 6.06
CA ARG A 38 16.03 -1.94 6.29
C ARG A 38 14.78 -2.66 5.79
N TRP A 39 13.61 -2.09 6.03
CA TRP A 39 12.35 -2.66 5.54
C TRP A 39 12.22 -2.51 4.03
N GLN A 40 12.69 -1.40 3.47
CA GLN A 40 12.73 -1.21 2.02
C GLN A 40 13.61 -2.27 1.35
N ASP A 41 14.81 -2.49 1.87
CA ASP A 41 15.74 -3.50 1.36
C ASP A 41 15.12 -4.90 1.42
N ALA A 42 14.49 -5.25 2.54
CA ALA A 42 13.80 -6.53 2.69
C ALA A 42 12.64 -6.71 1.70
N LEU A 43 11.86 -5.66 1.44
CA LEU A 43 10.77 -5.70 0.46
C LEU A 43 11.31 -5.85 -0.97
N VAL A 44 12.39 -5.15 -1.32
CA VAL A 44 13.05 -5.27 -2.62
C VAL A 44 13.60 -6.68 -2.82
N GLU A 45 14.19 -7.27 -1.79
CA GLU A 45 14.67 -8.65 -1.85
C GLU A 45 13.53 -9.65 -2.06
N LEU A 46 12.43 -9.51 -1.32
CA LEU A 46 11.25 -10.36 -1.49
C LEU A 46 10.67 -10.25 -2.90
N TRP A 47 10.66 -9.06 -3.47
CA TRP A 47 10.24 -8.82 -4.84
C TRP A 47 11.21 -9.47 -5.85
N ALA A 48 12.52 -9.30 -5.67
CA ALA A 48 13.54 -9.92 -6.52
C ALA A 48 13.44 -11.47 -6.51
N GLN A 49 13.11 -12.03 -5.35
CA GLN A 49 12.85 -13.47 -5.18
C GLN A 49 11.46 -13.91 -5.68
N ARG A 50 10.67 -13.01 -6.24
CA ARG A 50 9.29 -13.26 -6.69
C ARG A 50 8.34 -13.78 -5.60
N LYS A 51 8.65 -13.50 -4.33
CA LYS A 51 7.78 -13.86 -3.19
C LYS A 51 6.64 -12.88 -3.00
N ILE A 52 6.82 -11.64 -3.44
CA ILE A 52 5.77 -10.63 -3.53
C ILE A 52 5.74 -10.07 -4.96
N ASN A 53 4.55 -9.74 -5.42
CA ASN A 53 4.35 -9.15 -6.74
C ASN A 53 3.30 -8.04 -6.63
N PRO A 54 3.71 -6.79 -6.33
CA PRO A 54 2.81 -5.66 -6.28
C PRO A 54 2.15 -5.44 -7.65
N LEU A 55 0.83 -5.44 -7.68
CA LEU A 55 0.09 -5.23 -8.91
C LEU A 55 0.21 -3.77 -9.36
N VAL A 56 0.77 -3.55 -10.53
CA VAL A 56 0.72 -2.27 -11.26
C VAL A 56 -0.49 -2.34 -12.20
N GLY A 57 -1.52 -1.59 -11.88
CA GLY A 57 -2.78 -1.58 -12.65
C GLY A 57 -2.77 -0.62 -13.84
N ALA A 58 -1.93 0.41 -13.79
CA ALA A 58 -1.73 1.35 -14.89
C ALA A 58 -0.37 2.05 -14.79
N GLU A 59 0.23 2.31 -15.95
CA GLU A 59 1.38 3.18 -16.10
C GLU A 59 0.95 4.38 -16.97
N LEU A 60 1.23 5.57 -16.50
CA LEU A 60 0.90 6.82 -17.19
C LEU A 60 2.14 7.71 -17.27
N PRO A 61 2.27 8.51 -18.32
CA PRO A 61 3.33 9.51 -18.36
C PRO A 61 3.16 10.53 -17.23
N LEU A 62 4.25 11.07 -16.73
CA LEU A 62 4.24 12.05 -15.62
C LEU A 62 3.34 13.25 -15.90
N THR A 63 3.21 13.63 -17.17
CA THR A 63 2.32 14.72 -17.63
C THR A 63 0.85 14.44 -17.34
N GLU A 64 0.47 13.17 -17.20
CA GLU A 64 -0.90 12.74 -16.87
C GLU A 64 -1.16 12.55 -15.37
N ALA A 65 -0.29 13.06 -14.51
CA ALA A 65 -0.48 13.00 -13.06
C ALA A 65 -1.87 13.47 -12.57
N PRO A 66 -2.47 14.56 -13.11
CA PRO A 66 -3.83 14.95 -12.73
C PRO A 66 -4.88 13.88 -13.03
N GLU A 67 -4.73 13.15 -14.14
CA GLU A 67 -5.64 12.05 -14.49
C GLU A 67 -5.44 10.85 -13.56
N ALA A 68 -4.20 10.51 -13.23
CA ALA A 68 -3.89 9.45 -12.27
C ALA A 68 -4.55 9.72 -10.90
N LEU A 69 -4.48 10.96 -10.43
CA LEU A 69 -5.12 11.36 -9.17
C LEU A 69 -6.65 11.29 -9.23
N ARG A 70 -7.25 11.68 -10.36
CA ARG A 70 -8.71 11.56 -10.55
C ARG A 70 -9.16 10.11 -10.53
N ARG A 71 -8.46 9.21 -11.20
CA ARG A 71 -8.74 7.76 -11.18
C ARG A 71 -8.64 7.19 -9.77
N LEU A 72 -7.60 7.57 -9.03
CA LEU A 72 -7.43 7.14 -7.65
C LEU A 72 -8.57 7.64 -6.75
N ALA A 73 -8.94 8.92 -6.86
CA ALA A 73 -10.04 9.52 -6.09
C ALA A 73 -11.39 8.88 -6.42
N GLY A 74 -11.63 8.55 -7.69
CA GLY A 74 -12.84 7.88 -8.19
C GLY A 74 -12.92 6.38 -7.86
N ARG A 75 -11.91 5.81 -7.17
CA ARG A 75 -11.81 4.36 -6.86
C ARG A 75 -11.87 3.46 -8.10
N GLY A 76 -11.54 3.98 -9.28
CA GLY A 76 -11.51 3.25 -10.54
C GLY A 76 -10.21 2.49 -10.79
N THR A 77 -9.33 2.38 -9.78
CA THR A 77 -8.02 1.76 -9.92
C THR A 77 -7.95 0.41 -9.21
N VAL A 78 -7.35 -0.56 -9.87
CA VAL A 78 -6.97 -1.85 -9.29
C VAL A 78 -5.45 -1.91 -9.26
N GLY A 79 -4.86 -2.16 -8.09
CA GLY A 79 -3.41 -2.09 -7.91
C GLY A 79 -2.88 -0.66 -7.81
N LYS A 80 -1.63 -0.48 -8.16
CA LYS A 80 -0.94 0.82 -8.13
C LYS A 80 -1.00 1.49 -9.50
N VAL A 81 -1.15 2.82 -9.48
CA VAL A 81 -0.91 3.65 -10.67
C VAL A 81 0.50 4.21 -10.56
N VAL A 82 1.32 3.97 -11.57
CA VAL A 82 2.70 4.42 -11.63
C VAL A 82 2.81 5.53 -12.67
N LEU A 83 3.51 6.59 -12.31
CA LEU A 83 3.85 7.68 -13.24
C LEU A 83 5.30 7.47 -13.69
N VAL A 84 5.49 7.49 -15.01
CA VAL A 84 6.82 7.36 -15.62
C VAL A 84 7.23 8.66 -16.27
N PRO A 85 8.51 9.06 -16.16
CA PRO A 85 9.02 10.28 -16.80
C PRO A 85 8.89 10.25 -18.31
#